data_82b86c70b1e19c1a39ed5a642d4d320b
#
_entry.id   82b86c70b1e19c1a39ed5a642d4d320b
#
_cell.length_a   1.000
_cell.length_b   1.000
_cell.length_c   1.000
_cell.angle_alpha   90.00
_cell.angle_beta   90.00
_cell.angle_gamma   90.00
#
_symmetry.space_group_name_H-M   'P 1'
#
loop_
_entity.id
_entity.type
_entity.pdbx_description
1 polymer ?
#
loop_
_entity_poly.entity_id
_entity_poly.type
_entity_poly.pdbx_seq_one_letter_code
_entity_poly.pdbx_strand_id
1 'polypeptide(L)'
;MISRRGFVQLGTVAGAAVGANSLVRANAEESHSPLPPSIASLKSMKEQAKPITPEERRERQQKARRLMETNHIDALLLMEGTSLNYFSGIRWWGGERLFALVLPARGAAFYVSPAFEEGRAREQIAAAPDGEQSDVRTWQEDDNAYQRLAQGLKDRGISAGTLGMEETVRFVFSSGIAKAAPQVNIVSGTPVTAGCRMVKSTHEIELMRLANKVTLTAYEAAYVALKEGMKQTELEDLIAAAYKRLGFPGEASVQVGEYSALPHGSTAPQVIREGSIVMVDDGCDVEGYKSDITRTFVLGKASDKMRKVFDVARRAQTAALKTARPGLECQFVDAAARKVVTDAGYGPDYKYFTHRVGHGIGMDGHEWPYLVRGNTTPLAANMTFSDEPGIYIRGEFGVRLEDDMHITENGAELFTPQSPSLEDPFGTA
;
A
#
# COMPACT_ATOMS: atom_id res chain seq x y z
N MET A 1 -38.61 28.94 -16.05
CA MET A 1 -38.21 28.16 -17.23
C MET A 1 -37.08 28.89 -17.93
N ILE A 2 -35.87 28.35 -17.85
CA ILE A 2 -34.68 28.94 -18.48
C ILE A 2 -34.65 28.44 -19.92
N SER A 3 -34.56 29.36 -20.90
CA SER A 3 -34.58 29.00 -22.31
C SER A 3 -33.31 28.28 -22.77
N ARG A 4 -33.38 27.42 -23.77
CA ARG A 4 -32.23 26.68 -24.35
C ARG A 4 -31.04 27.56 -24.75
N ARG A 5 -31.26 28.84 -25.06
CA ARG A 5 -30.20 29.80 -25.37
C ARG A 5 -29.39 30.26 -24.15
N GLY A 6 -30.00 30.32 -22.95
CA GLY A 6 -29.29 30.69 -21.73
C GLY A 6 -28.35 29.58 -21.21
N PHE A 7 -28.64 28.31 -21.55
CA PHE A 7 -27.77 27.18 -21.11
C PHE A 7 -26.46 27.10 -21.89
N VAL A 8 -26.47 27.46 -23.17
CA VAL A 8 -25.27 27.44 -24.02
C VAL A 8 -24.31 28.60 -23.67
N GLN A 9 -24.83 29.74 -23.23
CA GLN A 9 -23.97 30.88 -22.84
C GLN A 9 -23.32 30.69 -21.47
N LEU A 10 -23.92 29.91 -20.56
CA LEU A 10 -23.28 29.57 -19.27
C LEU A 10 -22.21 28.48 -19.38
N GLY A 11 -22.32 27.59 -20.36
CA GLY A 11 -21.31 26.55 -20.62
C GLY A 11 -20.00 27.05 -21.20
N THR A 12 -20.03 28.16 -21.96
CA THR A 12 -18.82 28.73 -22.61
C THR A 12 -17.96 29.56 -21.68
N VAL A 13 -18.52 30.09 -20.58
CA VAL A 13 -17.73 30.88 -19.60
C VAL A 13 -17.02 29.95 -18.58
N ALA A 14 -17.60 28.77 -18.26
CA ALA A 14 -16.98 27.82 -17.37
C ALA A 14 -15.80 27.06 -18.00
N GLY A 15 -15.82 26.84 -19.32
CA GLY A 15 -14.74 26.16 -20.06
C GLY A 15 -13.46 26.99 -20.21
N ALA A 16 -13.60 28.32 -20.25
CA ALA A 16 -12.44 29.21 -20.41
C ALA A 16 -11.64 29.41 -19.10
N ALA A 17 -12.28 29.24 -17.93
CA ALA A 17 -11.61 29.41 -16.64
C ALA A 17 -10.77 28.17 -16.24
N VAL A 18 -11.12 26.97 -16.69
CA VAL A 18 -10.35 25.72 -16.42
C VAL A 18 -9.14 25.61 -17.34
N GLY A 19 -9.24 26.12 -18.60
CA GLY A 19 -8.11 26.13 -19.54
C GLY A 19 -7.02 27.14 -19.18
N ALA A 20 -7.36 28.26 -18.53
CA ALA A 20 -6.39 29.28 -18.16
C ALA A 20 -5.52 28.87 -16.94
N ASN A 21 -6.03 28.05 -16.02
CA ASN A 21 -5.26 27.59 -14.85
C ASN A 21 -4.26 26.46 -15.21
N SER A 22 -4.52 25.67 -16.26
CA SER A 22 -3.56 24.65 -16.73
C SER A 22 -2.42 25.24 -17.56
N LEU A 23 -2.61 26.39 -18.23
CA LEU A 23 -1.57 27.07 -19.00
C LEU A 23 -0.65 27.94 -18.12
N VAL A 24 -1.12 28.41 -16.95
CA VAL A 24 -0.29 29.17 -16.00
C VAL A 24 0.64 28.28 -15.20
N ARG A 25 0.34 26.96 -15.03
CA ARG A 25 1.26 26.01 -14.40
C ARG A 25 2.42 25.55 -15.30
N ALA A 26 2.33 25.73 -16.60
CA ALA A 26 3.37 25.29 -17.55
C ALA A 26 4.55 26.26 -17.71
N ASN A 27 4.51 27.46 -17.10
CA ASN A 27 5.57 28.46 -17.20
C ASN A 27 6.10 28.94 -15.83
N ALA A 28 5.89 28.19 -14.75
CA ALA A 28 6.76 28.33 -13.59
C ALA A 28 8.09 27.67 -14.00
N GLU A 29 9.10 28.45 -14.35
CA GLU A 29 10.48 28.01 -14.38
C GLU A 29 10.74 27.30 -13.05
N GLU A 30 10.90 25.96 -13.08
CA GLU A 30 11.43 25.21 -11.96
C GLU A 30 12.81 25.80 -11.68
N SER A 31 12.90 26.67 -10.69
CA SER A 31 14.17 27.09 -10.13
C SER A 31 14.79 25.85 -9.48
N HIS A 32 15.51 25.06 -10.26
CA HIS A 32 16.26 23.91 -9.76
C HIS A 32 17.40 24.43 -8.89
N SER A 33 17.11 24.76 -7.64
CA SER A 33 18.16 24.84 -6.63
C SER A 33 18.91 23.50 -6.63
N PRO A 34 20.23 23.48 -6.62
CA PRO A 34 20.99 22.23 -6.62
C PRO A 34 20.58 21.40 -5.41
N LEU A 35 20.40 20.09 -5.64
CA LEU A 35 20.06 19.15 -4.56
C LEU A 35 21.09 19.25 -3.42
N PRO A 36 20.65 19.13 -2.16
CA PRO A 36 21.55 19.03 -1.03
C PRO A 36 22.60 17.92 -1.24
N PRO A 37 23.85 18.09 -0.77
CA PRO A 37 24.92 17.11 -0.99
C PRO A 37 24.56 15.70 -0.49
N SER A 38 23.83 15.57 0.62
CA SER A 38 23.34 14.31 1.18
C SER A 38 22.46 13.53 0.18
N ILE A 39 21.63 14.23 -0.58
CA ILE A 39 20.76 13.63 -1.59
C ILE A 39 21.50 13.46 -2.93
N ALA A 40 22.28 14.47 -3.34
CA ALA A 40 23.02 14.43 -4.60
C ALA A 40 24.03 13.27 -4.68
N SER A 41 24.59 12.87 -3.53
CA SER A 41 25.57 11.77 -3.43
C SER A 41 24.93 10.36 -3.46
N LEU A 42 23.62 10.24 -3.30
CA LEU A 42 22.92 8.94 -3.33
C LEU A 42 23.12 8.24 -4.68
N LYS A 43 23.35 6.93 -4.60
CA LYS A 43 23.50 6.05 -5.76
C LYS A 43 22.29 5.16 -5.92
N SER A 44 21.91 4.91 -7.17
CA SER A 44 20.80 4.01 -7.47
C SER A 44 21.04 2.61 -6.89
N MET A 45 19.97 2.06 -6.30
CA MET A 45 19.91 0.68 -5.81
C MET A 45 19.09 -0.22 -6.76
N LYS A 46 18.68 0.29 -7.93
CA LYS A 46 17.75 -0.39 -8.84
C LYS A 46 18.24 -1.77 -9.28
N GLU A 47 19.55 -1.95 -9.45
CA GLU A 47 20.13 -3.25 -9.86
C GLU A 47 20.01 -4.33 -8.77
N GLN A 48 19.70 -3.96 -7.51
CA GLN A 48 19.48 -4.92 -6.42
C GLN A 48 18.07 -5.52 -6.47
N ALA A 49 17.11 -4.85 -7.13
CA ALA A 49 15.74 -5.34 -7.29
C ALA A 49 15.67 -6.36 -8.43
N LYS A 50 15.23 -7.56 -8.12
CA LYS A 50 14.98 -8.61 -9.10
C LYS A 50 13.48 -8.73 -9.31
N PRO A 51 12.96 -8.63 -10.56
CA PRO A 51 11.53 -8.78 -10.81
C PRO A 51 11.03 -10.20 -10.48
N ILE A 52 9.79 -10.30 -10.01
CA ILE A 52 9.09 -11.58 -9.85
C ILE A 52 8.94 -12.26 -11.22
N THR A 53 9.33 -13.51 -11.30
CA THR A 53 9.35 -14.29 -12.53
C THR A 53 7.97 -14.84 -12.91
N PRO A 54 7.74 -15.23 -14.19
CA PRO A 54 6.53 -15.94 -14.61
C PRO A 54 6.32 -17.26 -13.85
N GLU A 55 7.43 -17.97 -13.51
CA GLU A 55 7.40 -19.21 -12.72
C GLU A 55 6.82 -18.98 -11.34
N GLU A 56 7.30 -17.96 -10.61
CA GLU A 56 6.78 -17.62 -9.28
C GLU A 56 5.29 -17.23 -9.36
N ARG A 57 4.87 -16.52 -10.40
CA ARG A 57 3.44 -16.23 -10.62
C ARG A 57 2.64 -17.50 -10.90
N ARG A 58 3.20 -18.48 -11.59
CA ARG A 58 2.55 -19.79 -11.80
C ARG A 58 2.37 -20.53 -10.48
N GLU A 59 3.37 -20.52 -9.61
CA GLU A 59 3.27 -21.10 -8.26
C GLU A 59 2.21 -20.41 -7.41
N ARG A 60 2.09 -19.07 -7.52
CA ARG A 60 1.02 -18.28 -6.87
C ARG A 60 -0.36 -18.70 -7.37
N GLN A 61 -0.54 -18.88 -8.67
CA GLN A 61 -1.79 -19.38 -9.25
C GLN A 61 -2.11 -20.80 -8.76
N GLN A 62 -1.11 -21.68 -8.63
CA GLN A 62 -1.30 -23.01 -8.06
C GLN A 62 -1.70 -22.94 -6.57
N LYS A 63 -1.08 -22.06 -5.80
CA LYS A 63 -1.50 -21.80 -4.40
C LYS A 63 -2.95 -21.31 -4.36
N ALA A 64 -3.35 -20.38 -5.24
CA ALA A 64 -4.72 -19.91 -5.35
C ALA A 64 -5.70 -21.05 -5.65
N ARG A 65 -5.37 -21.96 -6.58
CA ARG A 65 -6.21 -23.11 -6.91
C ARG A 65 -6.43 -24.03 -5.71
N ARG A 66 -5.39 -24.32 -4.93
CA ARG A 66 -5.52 -25.10 -3.68
C ARG A 66 -6.43 -24.39 -2.65
N LEU A 67 -6.30 -23.09 -2.50
CA LEU A 67 -7.16 -22.30 -1.61
C LEU A 67 -8.60 -22.22 -2.12
N MET A 68 -8.82 -22.15 -3.44
CA MET A 68 -10.16 -22.23 -4.03
C MET A 68 -10.83 -23.58 -3.72
N GLU A 69 -10.11 -24.69 -3.85
CA GLU A 69 -10.64 -26.02 -3.52
C GLU A 69 -11.03 -26.08 -2.02
N THR A 70 -10.19 -25.58 -1.12
CA THR A 70 -10.47 -25.55 0.33
C THR A 70 -11.69 -24.66 0.66
N ASN A 71 -11.89 -23.57 -0.07
CA ASN A 71 -12.97 -22.61 0.17
C ASN A 71 -14.20 -22.82 -0.73
N HIS A 72 -14.25 -23.92 -1.49
CA HIS A 72 -15.35 -24.27 -2.40
C HIS A 72 -15.64 -23.16 -3.44
N ILE A 73 -14.60 -22.58 -4.01
CA ILE A 73 -14.65 -21.56 -5.06
C ILE A 73 -14.24 -22.20 -6.38
N ASP A 74 -15.10 -22.14 -7.41
CA ASP A 74 -14.86 -22.78 -8.70
C ASP A 74 -14.00 -21.91 -9.64
N ALA A 75 -14.06 -20.60 -9.50
CA ALA A 75 -13.20 -19.65 -10.21
C ALA A 75 -12.98 -18.39 -9.39
N LEU A 76 -11.83 -17.73 -9.64
CA LEU A 76 -11.48 -16.43 -9.07
C LEU A 76 -11.47 -15.37 -10.19
N LEU A 77 -12.19 -14.28 -9.98
CA LEU A 77 -12.16 -13.10 -10.84
C LEU A 77 -11.14 -12.11 -10.30
N LEU A 78 -10.18 -11.75 -11.13
CA LEU A 78 -9.15 -10.77 -10.85
C LEU A 78 -9.30 -9.60 -11.83
N MET A 79 -9.55 -8.43 -11.31
CA MET A 79 -9.68 -7.20 -12.09
C MET A 79 -8.46 -6.30 -11.87
N GLU A 80 -8.51 -5.06 -12.37
CA GLU A 80 -7.47 -4.06 -12.16
C GLU A 80 -7.08 -3.96 -10.68
N GLY A 81 -5.78 -3.88 -10.41
CA GLY A 81 -5.24 -3.75 -9.06
C GLY A 81 -4.14 -4.75 -8.72
N THR A 82 -3.88 -4.84 -7.45
CA THR A 82 -2.72 -5.55 -6.90
C THR A 82 -2.76 -7.05 -7.14
N SER A 83 -3.92 -7.69 -6.96
CA SER A 83 -4.00 -9.13 -7.15
C SER A 83 -3.89 -9.56 -8.62
N LEU A 84 -4.39 -8.76 -9.56
CA LEU A 84 -4.13 -9.01 -10.98
C LEU A 84 -2.62 -9.01 -11.25
N ASN A 85 -1.90 -7.99 -10.76
CA ASN A 85 -0.44 -7.92 -10.88
C ASN A 85 0.25 -9.09 -10.17
N TYR A 86 -0.16 -9.43 -8.94
CA TYR A 86 0.40 -10.53 -8.14
C TYR A 86 0.36 -11.88 -8.88
N PHE A 87 -0.78 -12.20 -9.50
CA PHE A 87 -0.99 -13.50 -10.16
C PHE A 87 -0.53 -13.54 -11.62
N SER A 88 -0.48 -12.40 -12.32
CA SER A 88 -0.20 -12.36 -13.76
C SER A 88 0.97 -11.47 -14.16
N GLY A 89 1.35 -10.49 -13.35
CA GLY A 89 2.30 -9.43 -13.72
C GLY A 89 1.67 -8.29 -14.51
N ILE A 90 0.38 -8.38 -14.83
CA ILE A 90 -0.33 -7.37 -15.61
C ILE A 90 -0.62 -6.16 -14.73
N ARG A 91 -0.23 -4.98 -15.22
CA ARG A 91 -0.55 -3.68 -14.62
C ARG A 91 -1.63 -3.00 -15.48
N TRP A 92 -2.89 -3.15 -15.04
CA TRP A 92 -4.03 -2.56 -15.71
C TRP A 92 -4.62 -1.47 -14.84
N TRP A 93 -4.91 -0.31 -15.42
CA TRP A 93 -5.58 0.76 -14.67
C TRP A 93 -7.09 0.57 -14.66
N GLY A 94 -7.74 0.99 -13.60
CA GLY A 94 -9.18 0.97 -13.47
C GLY A 94 -9.87 1.92 -14.46
N GLY A 95 -10.97 1.46 -15.02
CA GLY A 95 -11.84 2.21 -15.92
C GLY A 95 -13.28 1.73 -15.78
N GLU A 96 -14.17 2.26 -16.56
CA GLU A 96 -15.57 1.80 -16.65
C GLU A 96 -15.69 0.52 -17.49
N ARG A 97 -14.63 0.13 -18.19
CA ARG A 97 -14.59 -1.03 -19.09
C ARG A 97 -14.08 -2.27 -18.39
N LEU A 98 -14.75 -3.39 -18.60
CA LEU A 98 -14.36 -4.66 -18.02
C LEU A 98 -13.06 -5.18 -18.66
N PHE A 99 -11.99 -5.20 -17.89
CA PHE A 99 -10.82 -6.03 -18.10
C PHE A 99 -10.68 -6.99 -16.92
N ALA A 100 -10.53 -8.29 -17.18
CA ALA A 100 -10.44 -9.29 -16.13
C ALA A 100 -9.60 -10.50 -16.53
N LEU A 101 -8.89 -11.08 -15.57
CA LEU A 101 -8.39 -12.45 -15.58
C LEU A 101 -9.37 -13.31 -14.78
N VAL A 102 -9.86 -14.37 -15.37
CA VAL A 102 -10.60 -15.42 -14.67
C VAL A 102 -9.70 -16.65 -14.53
N LEU A 103 -9.42 -16.99 -13.27
CA LEU A 103 -8.63 -18.17 -12.91
C LEU A 103 -9.57 -19.25 -12.38
N PRO A 104 -9.89 -20.31 -13.17
CA PRO A 104 -10.65 -21.45 -12.67
C PRO A 104 -9.83 -22.29 -11.67
N ALA A 105 -10.50 -22.92 -10.70
CA ALA A 105 -9.86 -23.89 -9.82
C ALA A 105 -9.27 -25.07 -10.61
N ARG A 106 -9.89 -25.41 -11.73
CA ARG A 106 -9.42 -26.46 -12.67
C ARG A 106 -9.51 -25.96 -14.12
N GLY A 107 -8.50 -26.31 -14.92
CA GLY A 107 -8.43 -25.94 -16.34
C GLY A 107 -7.67 -24.62 -16.57
N ALA A 108 -7.68 -24.17 -17.82
CA ALA A 108 -6.93 -23.00 -18.27
C ALA A 108 -7.64 -21.68 -17.86
N ALA A 109 -6.86 -20.68 -17.47
CA ALA A 109 -7.34 -19.33 -17.27
C ALA A 109 -7.80 -18.70 -18.60
N PHE A 110 -8.56 -17.60 -18.50
CA PHE A 110 -8.91 -16.78 -19.65
C PHE A 110 -9.00 -15.31 -19.26
N TYR A 111 -8.84 -14.46 -20.25
CA TYR A 111 -8.94 -13.02 -20.11
C TYR A 111 -10.18 -12.49 -20.83
N VAL A 112 -10.77 -11.42 -20.30
CA VAL A 112 -11.80 -10.63 -20.97
C VAL A 112 -11.29 -9.22 -21.14
N SER A 113 -11.28 -8.68 -22.35
CA SER A 113 -10.70 -7.38 -22.68
C SER A 113 -11.57 -6.58 -23.66
N PRO A 114 -11.60 -5.24 -23.55
CA PRO A 114 -12.12 -4.42 -24.63
C PRO A 114 -11.37 -4.70 -25.92
N ALA A 115 -12.08 -4.81 -27.06
CA ALA A 115 -11.46 -5.16 -28.34
C ALA A 115 -10.45 -4.10 -28.83
N PHE A 116 -10.72 -2.82 -28.58
CA PHE A 116 -9.81 -1.75 -29.00
C PHE A 116 -8.50 -1.72 -28.17
N GLU A 117 -8.45 -2.38 -27.00
CA GLU A 117 -7.25 -2.52 -26.17
C GLU A 117 -6.59 -3.90 -26.30
N GLU A 118 -7.08 -4.78 -27.19
CA GLU A 118 -6.57 -6.15 -27.33
C GLU A 118 -5.06 -6.20 -27.55
N GLY A 119 -4.52 -5.31 -28.40
CA GLY A 119 -3.07 -5.28 -28.67
C GLY A 119 -2.26 -5.06 -27.39
N ARG A 120 -2.63 -4.08 -26.58
CA ARG A 120 -2.01 -3.80 -25.30
C ARG A 120 -2.21 -4.93 -24.28
N ALA A 121 -3.41 -5.52 -24.26
CA ALA A 121 -3.70 -6.65 -23.38
C ALA A 121 -2.77 -7.82 -23.70
N ARG A 122 -2.65 -8.20 -24.98
CA ARG A 122 -1.79 -9.30 -25.44
C ARG A 122 -0.31 -9.02 -25.17
N GLU A 123 0.16 -7.79 -25.32
CA GLU A 123 1.54 -7.42 -24.99
C GLU A 123 1.86 -7.71 -23.51
N GLN A 124 0.97 -7.37 -22.58
CA GLN A 124 1.18 -7.67 -21.16
C GLN A 124 0.96 -9.15 -20.83
N ILE A 125 -0.04 -9.81 -21.46
CA ILE A 125 -0.35 -11.22 -21.25
C ILE A 125 0.80 -12.11 -21.71
N ALA A 126 1.54 -11.72 -22.75
CA ALA A 126 2.70 -12.48 -23.23
C ALA A 126 3.76 -12.71 -22.14
N ALA A 127 3.89 -11.80 -21.18
CA ALA A 127 4.77 -11.91 -20.01
C ALA A 127 4.13 -12.61 -18.79
N ALA A 128 2.84 -12.96 -18.87
CA ALA A 128 2.13 -13.68 -17.82
C ALA A 128 2.42 -15.20 -17.85
N PRO A 129 2.06 -15.96 -16.80
CA PRO A 129 2.32 -17.40 -16.71
C PRO A 129 1.86 -18.25 -17.91
N ASP A 130 0.71 -17.89 -18.52
CA ASP A 130 0.12 -18.61 -19.66
C ASP A 130 0.63 -18.09 -21.02
N GLY A 131 1.31 -16.94 -21.03
CA GLY A 131 1.97 -16.36 -22.20
C GLY A 131 1.02 -16.09 -23.38
N GLU A 132 1.59 -16.14 -24.60
CA GLU A 132 0.89 -15.84 -25.84
C GLU A 132 -0.26 -16.81 -26.18
N GLN A 133 -0.28 -18.00 -25.56
CA GLN A 133 -1.31 -19.02 -25.80
C GLN A 133 -2.58 -18.80 -24.96
N SER A 134 -2.63 -17.72 -24.16
CA SER A 134 -3.77 -17.39 -23.33
C SER A 134 -5.05 -17.17 -24.16
N ASP A 135 -6.19 -17.69 -23.67
CA ASP A 135 -7.52 -17.39 -24.20
C ASP A 135 -7.90 -15.95 -23.85
N VAL A 136 -7.89 -15.06 -24.84
CA VAL A 136 -8.28 -13.65 -24.71
C VAL A 136 -9.60 -13.44 -25.46
N ARG A 137 -10.66 -13.10 -24.70
CA ARG A 137 -12.02 -12.89 -25.18
C ARG A 137 -12.33 -11.40 -25.24
N THR A 138 -12.42 -10.91 -26.45
CA THR A 138 -12.69 -9.47 -26.65
C THR A 138 -14.18 -9.19 -26.75
N TRP A 139 -14.55 -7.94 -26.46
CA TRP A 139 -15.89 -7.38 -26.58
C TRP A 139 -15.82 -5.99 -27.20
N GLN A 140 -16.81 -5.65 -28.06
CA GLN A 140 -16.95 -4.33 -28.68
C GLN A 140 -17.74 -3.38 -27.78
N GLU A 141 -17.69 -2.07 -28.02
CA GLU A 141 -18.35 -1.04 -27.21
C GLU A 141 -19.89 -1.22 -27.11
N ASP A 142 -20.51 -1.85 -28.09
CA ASP A 142 -21.93 -2.20 -28.15
C ASP A 142 -22.24 -3.64 -27.69
N ASP A 143 -21.22 -4.43 -27.34
CA ASP A 143 -21.37 -5.77 -26.77
C ASP A 143 -21.63 -5.71 -25.25
N ASN A 144 -22.22 -6.79 -24.73
CA ASN A 144 -22.31 -7.02 -23.30
C ASN A 144 -21.07 -7.78 -22.78
N ALA A 145 -20.12 -7.04 -22.22
CA ALA A 145 -18.88 -7.58 -21.67
C ALA A 145 -19.10 -8.67 -20.60
N TYR A 146 -20.17 -8.55 -19.81
CA TYR A 146 -20.50 -9.53 -18.77
C TYR A 146 -20.97 -10.86 -19.34
N GLN A 147 -21.70 -10.84 -20.48
CA GLN A 147 -22.05 -12.07 -21.19
C GLN A 147 -20.81 -12.74 -21.79
N ARG A 148 -19.82 -11.96 -22.23
CA ARG A 148 -18.54 -12.52 -22.71
C ARG A 148 -17.81 -13.28 -21.61
N LEU A 149 -17.80 -12.75 -20.38
CA LEU A 149 -17.26 -13.40 -19.19
C LEU A 149 -18.07 -14.65 -18.82
N ALA A 150 -19.39 -14.55 -18.78
CA ALA A 150 -20.31 -15.68 -18.49
C ALA A 150 -20.11 -16.84 -19.49
N GLN A 151 -19.93 -16.53 -20.78
CA GLN A 151 -19.61 -17.55 -21.80
C GLN A 151 -18.25 -18.18 -21.52
N GLY A 152 -17.25 -17.41 -21.10
CA GLY A 152 -15.95 -17.92 -20.71
C GLY A 152 -16.02 -18.91 -19.54
N LEU A 153 -16.80 -18.62 -18.51
CA LEU A 153 -17.07 -19.56 -17.40
C LEU A 153 -17.75 -20.83 -17.89
N LYS A 154 -18.78 -20.71 -18.72
CA LYS A 154 -19.49 -21.87 -19.29
C LYS A 154 -18.57 -22.77 -20.09
N ASP A 155 -17.68 -22.22 -20.94
CA ASP A 155 -16.71 -22.96 -21.73
C ASP A 155 -15.68 -23.69 -20.88
N ARG A 156 -15.52 -23.28 -19.61
CA ARG A 156 -14.70 -23.95 -18.58
C ARG A 156 -15.50 -24.93 -17.71
N GLY A 157 -16.77 -25.21 -18.09
CA GLY A 157 -17.66 -26.12 -17.36
C GLY A 157 -18.30 -25.47 -16.12
N ILE A 158 -18.19 -24.16 -15.94
CA ILE A 158 -18.76 -23.42 -14.80
C ILE A 158 -20.04 -22.72 -15.26
N SER A 159 -21.08 -23.50 -15.56
CA SER A 159 -22.42 -22.96 -15.90
C SER A 159 -23.24 -22.60 -14.66
N ALA A 160 -22.98 -23.25 -13.56
CA ALA A 160 -23.42 -22.99 -12.21
C ALA A 160 -22.24 -23.25 -11.29
N GLY A 161 -22.18 -22.60 -10.14
CA GLY A 161 -21.04 -22.74 -9.22
C GLY A 161 -20.74 -21.45 -8.50
N THR A 162 -19.51 -21.31 -8.00
CA THR A 162 -19.09 -20.22 -7.12
C THR A 162 -17.95 -19.42 -7.76
N LEU A 163 -18.19 -18.12 -7.96
CA LEU A 163 -17.19 -17.17 -8.45
C LEU A 163 -16.71 -16.28 -7.29
N GLY A 164 -15.45 -16.42 -6.90
CA GLY A 164 -14.82 -15.55 -5.92
C GLY A 164 -14.46 -14.19 -6.55
N MET A 165 -14.83 -13.11 -5.87
CA MET A 165 -14.42 -11.75 -6.25
C MET A 165 -13.72 -11.07 -5.08
N GLU A 166 -12.74 -10.24 -5.38
CA GLU A 166 -12.10 -9.42 -4.35
C GLU A 166 -13.03 -8.32 -3.83
N GLU A 167 -12.76 -7.85 -2.63
CA GLU A 167 -13.48 -6.74 -2.00
C GLU A 167 -13.35 -5.41 -2.78
N THR A 168 -12.30 -5.26 -3.57
CA THR A 168 -12.03 -4.07 -4.40
C THR A 168 -12.78 -4.06 -5.73
N VAL A 169 -13.43 -5.16 -6.13
CA VAL A 169 -14.22 -5.22 -7.35
C VAL A 169 -15.44 -4.31 -7.23
N ARG A 170 -15.52 -3.30 -8.12
CA ARG A 170 -16.62 -2.33 -8.10
C ARG A 170 -17.97 -2.99 -8.30
N PHE A 171 -18.97 -2.49 -7.57
CA PHE A 171 -20.33 -3.04 -7.58
C PHE A 171 -20.94 -3.15 -9.00
N VAL A 172 -20.63 -2.21 -9.91
CA VAL A 172 -21.11 -2.26 -11.28
C VAL A 172 -20.73 -3.54 -12.01
N PHE A 173 -19.49 -4.03 -11.77
CA PHE A 173 -18.99 -5.26 -12.38
C PHE A 173 -19.64 -6.50 -11.72
N SER A 174 -19.65 -6.58 -10.40
CA SER A 174 -20.27 -7.70 -9.68
C SER A 174 -21.77 -7.82 -10.01
N SER A 175 -22.49 -6.71 -10.03
CA SER A 175 -23.92 -6.68 -10.41
C SER A 175 -24.16 -7.06 -11.87
N GLY A 176 -23.29 -6.59 -12.79
CA GLY A 176 -23.38 -6.93 -14.21
C GLY A 176 -23.13 -8.41 -14.47
N ILE A 177 -22.13 -9.00 -13.83
CA ILE A 177 -21.78 -10.42 -13.94
C ILE A 177 -22.92 -11.29 -13.34
N ALA A 178 -23.46 -10.92 -12.16
CA ALA A 178 -24.58 -11.64 -11.56
C ALA A 178 -25.81 -11.71 -12.47
N LYS A 179 -26.10 -10.63 -13.21
CA LYS A 179 -27.20 -10.60 -14.20
C LYS A 179 -26.91 -11.46 -15.44
N ALA A 180 -25.65 -11.49 -15.89
CA ALA A 180 -25.24 -12.25 -17.08
C ALA A 180 -25.08 -13.76 -16.80
N ALA A 181 -24.75 -14.12 -15.57
CA ALA A 181 -24.55 -15.50 -15.11
C ALA A 181 -25.38 -15.80 -13.84
N PRO A 182 -26.73 -15.82 -13.93
CA PRO A 182 -27.62 -15.88 -12.76
C PRO A 182 -27.57 -17.22 -12.00
N GLN A 183 -26.95 -18.24 -12.56
CA GLN A 183 -26.70 -19.54 -11.90
C GLN A 183 -25.34 -19.63 -11.20
N VAL A 184 -24.51 -18.61 -11.36
CA VAL A 184 -23.21 -18.53 -10.68
C VAL A 184 -23.38 -17.70 -9.41
N ASN A 185 -23.00 -18.30 -8.28
CA ASN A 185 -23.04 -17.64 -6.98
C ASN A 185 -21.75 -16.79 -6.79
N ILE A 186 -21.91 -15.49 -6.60
CA ILE A 186 -20.80 -14.58 -6.32
C ILE A 186 -20.51 -14.57 -4.82
N VAL A 187 -19.26 -14.86 -4.46
CA VAL A 187 -18.78 -14.88 -3.06
C VAL A 187 -17.51 -14.05 -2.91
N SER A 188 -17.11 -13.78 -1.66
CA SER A 188 -15.81 -13.16 -1.39
C SER A 188 -14.65 -14.06 -1.86
N GLY A 189 -13.76 -13.51 -2.70
CA GLY A 189 -12.49 -14.12 -3.11
C GLY A 189 -11.35 -13.87 -2.12
N THR A 190 -11.57 -13.02 -1.10
CA THR A 190 -10.56 -12.63 -0.11
C THR A 190 -9.88 -13.82 0.58
N PRO A 191 -10.54 -14.93 0.95
CA PRO A 191 -9.86 -16.10 1.51
C PRO A 191 -8.77 -16.68 0.58
N VAL A 192 -8.90 -16.49 -0.74
CA VAL A 192 -7.93 -16.94 -1.73
C VAL A 192 -6.86 -15.88 -1.97
N THR A 193 -7.24 -14.64 -2.28
CA THR A 193 -6.30 -13.56 -2.62
C THR A 193 -5.46 -13.17 -1.41
N ALA A 194 -6.08 -12.86 -0.28
CA ALA A 194 -5.39 -12.60 0.97
C ALA A 194 -4.63 -13.84 1.47
N GLY A 195 -5.22 -15.05 1.38
CA GLY A 195 -4.56 -16.31 1.73
C GLY A 195 -3.29 -16.58 0.93
N CYS A 196 -3.22 -16.12 -0.32
CA CYS A 196 -2.00 -16.18 -1.12
C CYS A 196 -0.96 -15.16 -0.68
N ARG A 197 -1.39 -13.90 -0.48
CA ARG A 197 -0.51 -12.74 -0.30
C ARG A 197 0.02 -12.58 1.12
N MET A 198 -0.75 -13.02 2.15
CA MET A 198 -0.37 -12.80 3.54
C MET A 198 0.93 -13.51 3.96
N VAL A 199 1.25 -14.67 3.35
CA VAL A 199 2.49 -15.41 3.61
C VAL A 199 3.40 -15.26 2.40
N LYS A 200 4.47 -14.52 2.58
CA LYS A 200 5.43 -14.13 1.53
C LYS A 200 6.40 -15.27 1.19
N SER A 201 6.87 -15.31 -0.04
CA SER A 201 8.03 -16.11 -0.43
C SER A 201 9.33 -15.44 0.07
N THR A 202 10.44 -16.17 0.04
CA THR A 202 11.76 -15.61 0.36
C THR A 202 12.09 -14.42 -0.54
N HIS A 203 11.79 -14.51 -1.84
CA HIS A 203 12.05 -13.43 -2.78
C HIS A 203 11.19 -12.18 -2.47
N GLU A 204 9.91 -12.35 -2.09
CA GLU A 204 9.06 -11.24 -1.67
C GLU A 204 9.63 -10.54 -0.41
N ILE A 205 10.13 -11.30 0.56
CA ILE A 205 10.81 -10.78 1.75
C ILE A 205 12.09 -9.99 1.37
N GLU A 206 12.87 -10.46 0.40
CA GLU A 206 14.06 -9.75 -0.09
C GLU A 206 13.70 -8.41 -0.74
N LEU A 207 12.63 -8.36 -1.54
CA LEU A 207 12.13 -7.11 -2.14
C LEU A 207 11.64 -6.11 -1.08
N MET A 208 10.91 -6.59 -0.07
CA MET A 208 10.46 -5.76 1.06
C MET A 208 11.65 -5.25 1.89
N ARG A 209 12.65 -6.09 2.14
CA ARG A 209 13.88 -5.68 2.83
C ARG A 209 14.62 -4.57 2.06
N LEU A 210 14.65 -4.67 0.73
CA LEU A 210 15.22 -3.61 -0.12
C LEU A 210 14.37 -2.33 -0.06
N ALA A 211 13.04 -2.43 -0.12
CA ALA A 211 12.14 -1.28 -0.01
C ALA A 211 12.35 -0.53 1.31
N ASN A 212 12.40 -1.24 2.42
CA ASN A 212 12.65 -0.69 3.74
C ASN A 212 14.02 0.01 3.83
N LYS A 213 15.07 -0.61 3.27
CA LYS A 213 16.40 -0.02 3.20
C LYS A 213 16.42 1.27 2.36
N VAL A 214 15.72 1.29 1.24
CA VAL A 214 15.59 2.48 0.35
C VAL A 214 14.90 3.60 1.10
N THR A 215 13.79 3.33 1.79
CA THR A 215 13.05 4.34 2.55
C THR A 215 13.88 4.93 3.68
N LEU A 216 14.51 4.09 4.49
CA LEU A 216 15.36 4.59 5.58
C LEU A 216 16.52 5.46 5.06
N THR A 217 17.15 5.05 3.93
CA THR A 217 18.22 5.83 3.28
C THR A 217 17.72 7.17 2.74
N ALA A 218 16.50 7.22 2.17
CA ALA A 218 15.90 8.45 1.68
C ALA A 218 15.59 9.43 2.82
N TYR A 219 15.02 8.91 3.91
CA TYR A 219 14.69 9.70 5.09
C TYR A 219 15.94 10.27 5.78
N GLU A 220 16.98 9.46 5.96
CA GLU A 220 18.26 9.90 6.52
C GLU A 220 18.89 11.01 5.67
N ALA A 221 18.93 10.85 4.35
CA ALA A 221 19.50 11.86 3.45
C ALA A 221 18.73 13.19 3.48
N ALA A 222 17.39 13.14 3.62
CA ALA A 222 16.55 14.32 3.75
C ALA A 222 16.70 14.97 5.15
N TYR A 223 16.81 14.17 6.21
CA TYR A 223 17.06 14.63 7.57
C TYR A 223 18.35 15.45 7.66
N VAL A 224 19.44 14.99 7.05
CA VAL A 224 20.73 15.71 6.99
C VAL A 224 20.58 17.06 6.28
N ALA A 225 19.63 17.19 5.37
CA ALA A 225 19.35 18.44 4.63
C ALA A 225 18.36 19.39 5.35
N LEU A 226 17.77 18.94 6.46
CA LEU A 226 16.75 19.68 7.21
C LEU A 226 17.27 21.02 7.73
N LYS A 227 16.43 22.07 7.64
CA LYS A 227 16.76 23.41 8.13
C LYS A 227 15.54 24.05 8.78
N GLU A 228 15.80 24.92 9.76
CA GLU A 228 14.77 25.80 10.31
C GLU A 228 14.14 26.69 9.21
N GLY A 229 12.83 26.89 9.29
CA GLY A 229 12.05 27.65 8.32
C GLY A 229 11.55 26.83 7.14
N MET A 230 12.00 25.58 6.96
CA MET A 230 11.54 24.66 5.92
C MET A 230 10.06 24.32 6.13
N LYS A 231 9.28 24.29 5.05
CA LYS A 231 7.89 23.81 5.08
C LYS A 231 7.87 22.27 5.04
N GLN A 232 6.79 21.67 5.55
CA GLN A 232 6.61 20.21 5.44
C GLN A 232 6.71 19.73 3.99
N THR A 233 6.12 20.46 3.03
CA THR A 233 6.16 20.10 1.60
C THR A 233 7.56 20.15 1.01
N GLU A 234 8.42 21.06 1.49
CA GLU A 234 9.82 21.11 1.03
C GLU A 234 10.62 19.89 1.53
N LEU A 235 10.30 19.36 2.73
CA LEU A 235 10.90 18.12 3.22
C LEU A 235 10.36 16.91 2.44
N GLU A 236 9.06 16.87 2.13
CA GLU A 236 8.44 15.87 1.25
C GLU A 236 9.11 15.85 -0.13
N ASP A 237 9.35 17.01 -0.74
CA ASP A 237 10.06 17.15 -2.02
C ASP A 237 11.51 16.63 -1.96
N LEU A 238 12.22 16.89 -0.86
CA LEU A 238 13.58 16.34 -0.65
C LEU A 238 13.58 14.82 -0.54
N ILE A 239 12.62 14.24 0.16
CA ILE A 239 12.45 12.79 0.27
C ILE A 239 12.13 12.18 -1.09
N ALA A 240 11.20 12.78 -1.85
CA ALA A 240 10.87 12.36 -3.21
C ALA A 240 12.09 12.42 -4.14
N ALA A 241 12.91 13.46 -4.02
CA ALA A 241 14.17 13.58 -4.76
C ALA A 241 15.18 12.49 -4.37
N ALA A 242 15.24 12.12 -3.08
CA ALA A 242 16.09 11.02 -2.60
C ALA A 242 15.63 9.67 -3.18
N TYR A 243 14.32 9.36 -3.15
CA TYR A 243 13.77 8.16 -3.80
C TYR A 243 14.12 8.09 -5.28
N LYS A 244 13.94 9.20 -6.00
CA LYS A 244 14.30 9.29 -7.42
C LYS A 244 15.79 8.99 -7.66
N ARG A 245 16.68 9.47 -6.78
CA ARG A 245 18.13 9.18 -6.85
C ARG A 245 18.43 7.71 -6.56
N LEU A 246 17.70 7.11 -5.62
CA LEU A 246 17.82 5.68 -5.28
C LEU A 246 17.24 4.76 -6.36
N GLY A 247 16.41 5.30 -7.27
CA GLY A 247 15.91 4.61 -8.46
C GLY A 247 14.53 3.98 -8.29
N PHE A 248 13.77 4.34 -7.24
CA PHE A 248 12.44 3.81 -6.96
C PHE A 248 11.41 4.92 -6.77
N PRO A 249 10.13 4.69 -7.09
CA PRO A 249 9.05 5.59 -6.72
C PRO A 249 8.78 5.49 -5.22
N GLY A 250 8.55 6.62 -4.59
CA GLY A 250 8.20 6.70 -3.17
C GLY A 250 7.70 8.09 -2.84
N GLU A 251 7.02 8.18 -1.73
CA GLU A 251 6.44 9.42 -1.19
C GLU A 251 6.62 9.47 0.32
N ALA A 252 6.37 10.61 0.91
CA ALA A 252 6.34 10.78 2.34
C ALA A 252 5.31 11.84 2.72
N SER A 253 4.65 11.61 3.84
CA SER A 253 3.75 12.54 4.50
C SER A 253 4.48 13.13 5.71
N VAL A 254 4.53 14.46 5.81
CA VAL A 254 5.25 15.16 6.87
C VAL A 254 4.30 15.97 7.73
N GLN A 255 4.33 15.73 9.04
CA GLN A 255 3.58 16.49 10.03
C GLN A 255 4.50 17.15 11.04
N VAL A 256 4.19 18.43 11.39
CA VAL A 256 5.05 19.26 12.24
C VAL A 256 4.27 19.79 13.45
N GLY A 257 4.87 19.75 14.62
CA GLY A 257 4.33 20.31 15.86
C GLY A 257 2.99 19.67 16.26
N GLU A 258 1.97 20.47 16.51
CA GLU A 258 0.64 20.01 16.92
C GLU A 258 -0.05 19.13 15.85
N TYR A 259 0.29 19.30 14.58
CA TYR A 259 -0.28 18.50 13.49
C TYR A 259 0.19 17.05 13.51
N SER A 260 1.33 16.74 14.14
CA SER A 260 1.76 15.35 14.36
C SER A 260 0.80 14.57 15.29
N ALA A 261 -0.09 15.27 16.02
CA ALA A 261 -1.16 14.65 16.79
C ALA A 261 -2.37 14.21 15.94
N LEU A 262 -2.30 14.37 14.62
CA LEU A 262 -3.29 13.88 13.65
C LEU A 262 -2.67 12.72 12.88
N PRO A 263 -3.06 11.46 13.11
CA PRO A 263 -2.37 10.27 12.57
C PRO A 263 -2.15 10.29 11.06
N HIS A 264 -3.10 10.81 10.29
CA HIS A 264 -2.99 10.94 8.82
C HIS A 264 -2.75 12.39 8.39
N GLY A 265 -2.22 13.23 9.29
CA GLY A 265 -1.78 14.57 8.98
C GLY A 265 -2.89 15.61 8.84
N SER A 266 -2.50 16.78 8.37
CA SER A 266 -3.35 17.94 8.14
C SER A 266 -3.04 18.59 6.80
N THR A 267 -4.06 19.15 6.15
CA THR A 267 -3.91 19.98 4.94
C THR A 267 -3.42 21.41 5.24
N ALA A 268 -3.32 21.79 6.52
CA ALA A 268 -2.82 23.10 6.90
C ALA A 268 -1.32 23.24 6.60
N PRO A 269 -0.86 24.41 6.10
CA PRO A 269 0.57 24.65 5.93
C PRO A 269 1.32 24.61 7.25
N GLN A 270 2.47 23.94 7.27
CA GLN A 270 3.29 23.72 8.45
C GLN A 270 4.73 24.15 8.19
N VAL A 271 5.38 24.71 9.20
CA VAL A 271 6.78 25.20 9.11
C VAL A 271 7.60 24.60 10.25
N ILE A 272 8.71 24.00 9.91
CA ILE A 272 9.66 23.38 10.84
C ILE A 272 10.48 24.49 11.53
N ARG A 273 10.50 24.50 12.86
CA ARG A 273 11.25 25.44 13.69
C ARG A 273 12.11 24.70 14.71
N GLU A 274 13.05 25.39 15.31
CA GLU A 274 13.78 24.90 16.49
C GLU A 274 12.78 24.41 17.56
N GLY A 275 12.99 23.19 18.05
CA GLY A 275 12.11 22.51 19.00
C GLY A 275 10.84 21.90 18.41
N SER A 276 10.58 22.05 17.11
CA SER A 276 9.46 21.38 16.47
C SER A 276 9.69 19.87 16.42
N ILE A 277 8.66 19.11 16.84
CA ILE A 277 8.56 17.70 16.53
C ILE A 277 8.17 17.56 15.06
N VAL A 278 8.81 16.62 14.37
CA VAL A 278 8.55 16.30 12.97
C VAL A 278 8.31 14.80 12.87
N MET A 279 7.21 14.41 12.26
CA MET A 279 6.86 13.03 11.97
C MET A 279 6.83 12.86 10.46
N VAL A 280 7.62 11.91 9.96
CA VAL A 280 7.71 11.53 8.54
C VAL A 280 7.21 10.11 8.42
N ASP A 281 6.31 9.86 7.48
CA ASP A 281 5.57 8.62 7.31
C ASP A 281 5.43 8.25 5.83
N ASP A 282 5.06 7.03 5.51
CA ASP A 282 4.96 6.38 4.20
C ASP A 282 6.24 5.64 3.75
N GLY A 283 6.42 5.44 2.45
CA GLY A 283 7.53 4.63 1.95
C GLY A 283 7.70 4.60 0.44
N CYS A 284 8.28 3.53 -0.05
CA CYS A 284 8.55 3.35 -1.48
C CYS A 284 8.01 2.02 -2.02
N ASP A 285 8.09 1.89 -3.35
CA ASP A 285 7.71 0.70 -4.09
C ASP A 285 8.94 0.11 -4.80
N VAL A 286 9.23 -1.15 -4.49
CA VAL A 286 10.28 -1.94 -5.15
C VAL A 286 9.64 -3.15 -5.82
N GLU A 287 9.55 -3.15 -7.14
CA GLU A 287 8.91 -4.22 -7.94
C GLU A 287 7.46 -4.52 -7.52
N GLY A 288 6.76 -3.52 -6.99
CA GLY A 288 5.39 -3.63 -6.48
C GLY A 288 5.30 -3.92 -4.99
N TYR A 289 6.41 -4.15 -4.28
CA TYR A 289 6.44 -4.37 -2.83
C TYR A 289 6.70 -3.07 -2.09
N LYS A 290 5.88 -2.81 -1.08
CA LYS A 290 5.88 -1.59 -0.28
C LYS A 290 6.78 -1.72 0.94
N SER A 291 7.26 -0.58 1.39
CA SER A 291 7.71 -0.33 2.76
C SER A 291 6.82 0.72 3.39
N ASP A 292 6.73 0.69 4.71
CA ASP A 292 6.01 1.66 5.53
C ASP A 292 6.82 1.96 6.78
N ILE A 293 7.33 3.19 6.89
CA ILE A 293 8.24 3.58 7.98
C ILE A 293 7.86 4.95 8.50
N THR A 294 7.54 5.04 9.78
CA THR A 294 7.44 6.34 10.45
C THR A 294 8.70 6.62 11.28
N ARG A 295 9.25 7.81 11.08
CA ARG A 295 10.27 8.39 11.96
C ARG A 295 9.77 9.68 12.57
N THR A 296 9.81 9.75 13.90
CA THR A 296 9.54 10.99 14.65
C THR A 296 10.84 11.53 15.23
N PHE A 297 11.13 12.79 15.01
CA PHE A 297 12.33 13.46 15.48
C PHE A 297 12.06 14.94 15.83
N VAL A 298 13.06 15.63 16.39
CA VAL A 298 12.99 17.06 16.74
C VAL A 298 14.13 17.80 16.07
N LEU A 299 13.84 18.92 15.44
CA LEU A 299 14.89 19.86 15.03
C LEU A 299 15.43 20.58 16.27
N GLY A 300 16.69 20.35 16.61
CA GLY A 300 17.30 20.91 17.82
C GLY A 300 17.03 20.06 19.07
N LYS A 301 16.51 20.66 20.14
CA LYS A 301 16.38 19.99 21.45
C LYS A 301 14.92 19.63 21.77
N ALA A 302 14.67 18.35 22.02
CA ALA A 302 13.38 17.87 22.49
C ALA A 302 13.08 18.30 23.93
N SER A 303 11.79 18.48 24.26
CA SER A 303 11.35 18.63 25.64
C SER A 303 11.35 17.29 26.39
N ASP A 304 11.38 17.34 27.72
CA ASP A 304 11.33 16.11 28.54
C ASP A 304 10.02 15.34 28.34
N LYS A 305 8.92 16.04 28.07
CA LYS A 305 7.63 15.42 27.74
C LYS A 305 7.71 14.67 26.41
N MET A 306 8.31 15.25 25.38
CA MET A 306 8.50 14.59 24.06
C MET A 306 9.37 13.33 24.20
N ARG A 307 10.49 13.41 24.92
CA ARG A 307 11.35 12.23 25.18
C ARG A 307 10.62 11.12 25.92
N LYS A 308 9.83 11.48 26.95
CA LYS A 308 9.01 10.51 27.68
C LYS A 308 7.99 9.83 26.80
N VAL A 309 7.28 10.56 25.93
CA VAL A 309 6.30 9.99 25.00
C VAL A 309 6.99 9.10 23.97
N PHE A 310 8.11 9.54 23.42
CA PHE A 310 8.92 8.74 22.49
C PHE A 310 9.37 7.41 23.11
N ASP A 311 9.90 7.45 24.36
CA ASP A 311 10.31 6.23 25.06
C ASP A 311 9.14 5.25 25.28
N VAL A 312 7.95 5.76 25.58
CA VAL A 312 6.75 4.91 25.71
C VAL A 312 6.39 4.29 24.36
N ALA A 313 6.36 5.06 23.27
CA ALA A 313 6.08 4.53 21.93
C ALA A 313 7.10 3.47 21.52
N ARG A 314 8.41 3.72 21.73
CA ARG A 314 9.48 2.76 21.43
C ARG A 314 9.35 1.46 22.25
N ARG A 315 9.01 1.55 23.54
CA ARG A 315 8.75 0.37 24.38
C ARG A 315 7.50 -0.38 23.92
N ALA A 316 6.48 0.33 23.43
CA ALA A 316 5.28 -0.32 22.90
C ALA A 316 5.59 -1.08 21.60
N GLN A 317 6.37 -0.50 20.68
CA GLN A 317 6.87 -1.18 19.47
C GLN A 317 7.71 -2.41 19.83
N THR A 318 8.64 -2.27 20.77
CA THR A 318 9.44 -3.41 21.27
C THR A 318 8.57 -4.52 21.89
N ALA A 319 7.48 -4.16 22.56
CA ALA A 319 6.57 -5.13 23.16
C ALA A 319 5.76 -5.89 22.11
N ALA A 320 5.30 -5.22 21.05
CA ALA A 320 4.64 -5.84 19.90
C ALA A 320 5.59 -6.82 19.20
N LEU A 321 6.79 -6.35 18.81
CA LEU A 321 7.82 -7.19 18.18
C LEU A 321 8.16 -8.44 18.98
N LYS A 322 8.42 -8.31 20.29
CA LYS A 322 8.76 -9.44 21.16
C LYS A 322 7.61 -10.43 21.39
N THR A 323 6.38 -9.96 21.21
CA THR A 323 5.18 -10.79 21.39
C THR A 323 4.86 -11.59 20.14
N ALA A 324 5.13 -11.02 18.95
CA ALA A 324 4.83 -11.61 17.67
C ALA A 324 5.63 -12.89 17.42
N ARG A 325 4.92 -14.01 17.13
CA ARG A 325 5.51 -15.31 16.82
C ARG A 325 4.48 -16.22 16.14
N PRO A 326 4.89 -17.26 15.41
CA PRO A 326 3.96 -18.21 14.80
C PRO A 326 2.99 -18.82 15.82
N GLY A 327 1.74 -18.98 15.41
CA GLY A 327 0.65 -19.55 16.21
C GLY A 327 -0.03 -18.59 17.18
N LEU A 328 0.55 -17.41 17.43
CA LEU A 328 -0.10 -16.38 18.25
C LEU A 328 -1.17 -15.65 17.41
N GLU A 329 -2.33 -15.38 17.99
CA GLU A 329 -3.37 -14.58 17.33
C GLU A 329 -2.95 -13.11 17.19
N CYS A 330 -3.27 -12.49 16.04
CA CYS A 330 -2.96 -11.08 15.73
C CYS A 330 -3.35 -10.10 16.85
N GLN A 331 -4.50 -10.32 17.50
CA GLN A 331 -5.00 -9.46 18.58
C GLN A 331 -4.05 -9.31 19.77
N PHE A 332 -3.22 -10.30 20.06
CA PHE A 332 -2.32 -10.26 21.22
C PHE A 332 -1.09 -9.38 20.98
N VAL A 333 -0.72 -9.14 19.72
CA VAL A 333 0.33 -8.19 19.36
C VAL A 333 -0.13 -6.76 19.65
N ASP A 334 -1.34 -6.38 19.22
CA ASP A 334 -1.96 -5.08 19.57
C ASP A 334 -2.12 -4.91 21.09
N ALA A 335 -2.58 -5.96 21.78
CA ALA A 335 -2.76 -5.93 23.22
C ALA A 335 -1.45 -5.67 23.97
N ALA A 336 -0.31 -6.23 23.50
CA ALA A 336 0.99 -6.05 24.13
C ALA A 336 1.48 -4.59 24.02
N ALA A 337 1.41 -3.98 22.84
CA ALA A 337 1.76 -2.57 22.64
C ALA A 337 0.84 -1.64 23.44
N ARG A 338 -0.46 -1.87 23.35
CA ARG A 338 -1.50 -1.07 24.02
C ARG A 338 -1.38 -1.11 25.54
N LYS A 339 -0.97 -2.26 26.10
CA LYS A 339 -0.68 -2.38 27.54
C LYS A 339 0.42 -1.44 27.99
N VAL A 340 1.54 -1.35 27.25
CA VAL A 340 2.65 -0.43 27.56
C VAL A 340 2.18 1.02 27.57
N VAL A 341 1.40 1.42 26.56
CA VAL A 341 0.85 2.76 26.43
C VAL A 341 -0.10 3.08 27.61
N THR A 342 -0.97 2.14 27.96
CA THR A 342 -1.93 2.30 29.09
C THR A 342 -1.23 2.37 30.44
N ASP A 343 -0.27 1.47 30.71
CA ASP A 343 0.50 1.46 31.98
C ASP A 343 1.34 2.74 32.15
N ALA A 344 1.74 3.40 31.06
CA ALA A 344 2.42 4.69 31.10
C ALA A 344 1.50 5.90 31.31
N GLY A 345 0.18 5.69 31.43
CA GLY A 345 -0.82 6.74 31.67
C GLY A 345 -1.42 7.35 30.40
N TYR A 346 -1.14 6.76 29.22
CA TYR A 346 -1.72 7.20 27.93
C TYR A 346 -2.88 6.30 27.48
N GLY A 347 -3.64 5.76 28.42
CA GLY A 347 -4.85 4.94 28.23
C GLY A 347 -6.09 5.64 28.75
N PRO A 348 -7.24 4.95 28.84
CA PRO A 348 -7.45 3.58 28.34
C PRO A 348 -7.78 3.51 26.84
N ASP A 349 -7.84 2.30 26.32
CA ASP A 349 -8.33 1.96 24.98
C ASP A 349 -7.68 2.82 23.86
N TYR A 350 -8.50 3.49 23.06
CA TYR A 350 -8.10 4.32 21.91
C TYR A 350 -7.94 5.82 22.25
N LYS A 351 -7.78 6.19 23.53
CA LYS A 351 -7.75 7.59 23.94
C LYS A 351 -6.57 8.38 23.33
N TYR A 352 -5.38 7.83 23.42
CA TYR A 352 -4.15 8.42 22.87
C TYR A 352 -3.50 7.55 21.80
N PHE A 353 -3.61 6.25 21.90
CA PHE A 353 -3.25 5.32 20.85
C PHE A 353 -4.51 4.98 20.05
N THR A 354 -4.80 5.77 19.03
CA THR A 354 -6.12 5.86 18.38
C THR A 354 -6.39 4.84 17.29
N HIS A 355 -5.38 4.07 16.86
CA HIS A 355 -5.48 3.06 15.80
C HIS A 355 -4.94 1.70 16.25
N ARG A 356 -5.00 0.69 15.42
CA ARG A 356 -4.38 -0.63 15.62
C ARG A 356 -2.86 -0.52 15.64
N VAL A 357 -2.18 -1.54 16.20
CA VAL A 357 -0.71 -1.54 16.29
C VAL A 357 -0.01 -1.79 14.96
N GLY A 358 -0.74 -2.36 13.97
CA GLY A 358 -0.18 -2.60 12.67
C GLY A 358 -1.14 -3.28 11.71
N HIS A 359 -0.75 -3.38 10.47
CA HIS A 359 -1.47 -4.02 9.39
C HIS A 359 -0.53 -4.92 8.59
N GLY A 360 -1.08 -5.91 7.89
CA GLY A 360 -0.32 -6.63 6.88
C GLY A 360 0.19 -5.66 5.82
N ILE A 361 1.37 -5.91 5.32
CA ILE A 361 2.00 -5.14 4.25
C ILE A 361 2.63 -6.08 3.23
N GLY A 362 2.69 -5.63 2.00
CA GLY A 362 3.27 -6.39 0.90
C GLY A 362 3.21 -5.60 -0.40
N MET A 363 2.37 -6.03 -1.34
CA MET A 363 2.14 -5.27 -2.57
C MET A 363 1.14 -4.12 -2.38
N ASP A 364 0.27 -4.19 -1.37
CA ASP A 364 -0.48 -3.04 -0.87
C ASP A 364 0.17 -2.56 0.43
N GLY A 365 0.14 -1.25 0.71
CA GLY A 365 0.57 -0.68 1.98
C GLY A 365 -0.24 -1.29 3.13
N HIS A 366 -1.57 -1.39 2.95
CA HIS A 366 -2.45 -2.10 3.89
C HIS A 366 -3.05 -3.33 3.25
N GLU A 367 -2.72 -4.51 3.77
CA GLU A 367 -3.32 -5.78 3.36
C GLU A 367 -3.60 -6.70 4.55
N TRP A 368 -4.38 -7.76 4.35
CA TRP A 368 -4.69 -8.75 5.37
C TRP A 368 -3.44 -9.56 5.80
N PRO A 369 -3.38 -9.99 7.10
CA PRO A 369 -4.30 -9.66 8.19
C PRO A 369 -3.90 -8.40 8.95
N TYR A 370 -4.73 -7.98 9.92
CA TYR A 370 -4.50 -6.78 10.73
C TYR A 370 -4.18 -7.14 12.18
N LEU A 371 -3.19 -6.46 12.78
CA LEU A 371 -2.84 -6.58 14.19
C LEU A 371 -3.76 -5.67 15.02
N VAL A 372 -4.93 -6.18 15.33
CA VAL A 372 -6.01 -5.41 15.99
C VAL A 372 -6.81 -6.29 16.95
N ARG A 373 -7.38 -5.68 17.98
CA ARG A 373 -8.30 -6.32 18.92
C ARG A 373 -9.41 -7.08 18.20
N GLY A 374 -9.63 -8.34 18.58
CA GLY A 374 -10.67 -9.23 18.03
C GLY A 374 -10.23 -10.01 16.80
N ASN A 375 -9.06 -9.75 16.21
CA ASN A 375 -8.55 -10.57 15.13
C ASN A 375 -7.86 -11.83 15.69
N THR A 376 -8.51 -12.96 15.52
CA THR A 376 -8.04 -14.28 15.99
C THR A 376 -7.22 -15.05 14.96
N THR A 377 -6.91 -14.44 13.82
CA THR A 377 -6.03 -15.04 12.79
C THR A 377 -4.66 -15.36 13.43
N PRO A 378 -4.21 -16.62 13.40
CA PRO A 378 -2.88 -16.96 13.90
C PRO A 378 -1.80 -16.43 12.98
N LEU A 379 -0.74 -15.89 13.56
CA LEU A 379 0.47 -15.53 12.83
C LEU A 379 1.15 -16.77 12.26
N ALA A 380 1.71 -16.66 11.09
CA ALA A 380 2.53 -17.69 10.46
C ALA A 380 3.89 -17.12 10.03
N ALA A 381 4.90 -17.96 9.96
CA ALA A 381 6.19 -17.57 9.41
C ALA A 381 6.02 -16.99 7.99
N ASN A 382 6.81 -15.98 7.69
CA ASN A 382 6.78 -15.19 6.45
C ASN A 382 5.54 -14.28 6.27
N MET A 383 4.73 -14.07 7.31
CA MET A 383 3.83 -12.91 7.34
C MET A 383 4.63 -11.64 7.62
N THR A 384 4.18 -10.53 7.05
CA THR A 384 4.80 -9.20 7.22
C THR A 384 3.76 -8.18 7.67
N PHE A 385 4.17 -7.28 8.56
CA PHE A 385 3.30 -6.28 9.16
C PHE A 385 4.06 -4.98 9.39
N SER A 386 3.35 -3.84 9.44
CA SER A 386 3.83 -2.69 10.17
C SER A 386 3.80 -2.96 11.67
N ASP A 387 4.70 -2.33 12.43
CA ASP A 387 4.70 -2.25 13.90
C ASP A 387 4.81 -0.77 14.28
N GLU A 388 3.63 -0.12 14.47
CA GLU A 388 3.46 1.33 14.39
C GLU A 388 2.72 1.96 15.61
N PRO A 389 3.07 1.65 16.86
CA PRO A 389 2.38 2.27 17.98
C PRO A 389 2.60 3.77 18.00
N GLY A 390 1.49 4.54 18.16
CA GLY A 390 1.50 5.99 18.23
C GLY A 390 0.82 6.53 19.47
N ILE A 391 1.27 7.68 19.96
CA ILE A 391 0.67 8.43 21.07
C ILE A 391 0.41 9.86 20.60
N TYR A 392 -0.85 10.25 20.52
CA TYR A 392 -1.31 11.50 19.94
C TYR A 392 -1.97 12.39 21.01
N ILE A 393 -1.29 13.49 21.39
CA ILE A 393 -1.76 14.44 22.41
C ILE A 393 -2.30 15.66 21.67
N ARG A 394 -3.59 15.65 21.39
CA ARG A 394 -4.25 16.70 20.60
C ARG A 394 -3.98 18.10 21.15
N GLY A 395 -3.64 19.04 20.26
CA GLY A 395 -3.27 20.40 20.58
C GLY A 395 -1.85 20.56 21.12
N GLU A 396 -1.07 19.47 21.16
CA GLU A 396 0.34 19.51 21.57
C GLU A 396 1.24 18.86 20.49
N PHE A 397 1.28 17.54 20.45
CA PHE A 397 2.08 16.76 19.47
C PHE A 397 1.69 15.28 19.49
N GLY A 398 2.12 14.57 18.46
CA GLY A 398 2.10 13.10 18.39
C GLY A 398 3.48 12.52 18.17
N VAL A 399 3.63 11.27 18.57
CA VAL A 399 4.78 10.43 18.26
C VAL A 399 4.26 9.10 17.72
N ARG A 400 4.68 8.71 16.53
CA ARG A 400 4.60 7.34 15.99
C ARG A 400 6.00 6.86 15.65
N LEU A 401 6.28 5.63 15.99
CA LEU A 401 7.49 4.92 15.55
C LEU A 401 7.03 3.68 14.82
N GLU A 402 7.53 3.50 13.63
CA GLU A 402 7.10 2.42 12.76
C GLU A 402 8.27 1.83 12.01
N ASP A 403 8.30 0.52 12.01
CA ASP A 403 9.15 -0.29 11.16
C ASP A 403 8.34 -1.50 10.69
N ASP A 404 8.54 -1.92 9.45
CA ASP A 404 7.99 -3.18 8.99
C ASP A 404 8.68 -4.36 9.67
N MET A 405 7.87 -5.34 10.09
CA MET A 405 8.37 -6.58 10.69
C MET A 405 7.99 -7.81 9.87
N HIS A 406 8.80 -8.82 9.98
CA HIS A 406 8.65 -10.13 9.36
C HIS A 406 8.55 -11.21 10.45
N ILE A 407 7.54 -12.06 10.38
CA ILE A 407 7.40 -13.21 11.28
C ILE A 407 8.37 -14.30 10.84
N THR A 408 9.28 -14.67 11.71
CA THR A 408 10.26 -15.75 11.51
C THR A 408 9.73 -17.08 12.02
N GLU A 409 10.49 -18.17 11.88
CA GLU A 409 10.12 -19.48 12.42
C GLU A 409 9.93 -19.48 13.96
N ASN A 410 10.63 -18.60 14.68
CA ASN A 410 10.68 -18.61 16.14
C ASN A 410 10.23 -17.30 16.81
N GLY A 411 9.87 -16.26 16.03
CA GLY A 411 9.52 -14.95 16.56
C GLY A 411 9.21 -13.94 15.46
N ALA A 412 9.73 -12.73 15.60
CA ALA A 412 9.66 -11.69 14.56
C ALA A 412 10.96 -10.87 14.53
N GLU A 413 11.26 -10.29 13.39
CA GLU A 413 12.37 -9.35 13.21
C GLU A 413 11.91 -8.11 12.43
N LEU A 414 12.49 -6.97 12.70
CA LEU A 414 12.28 -5.75 11.92
C LEU A 414 13.16 -5.77 10.67
N PHE A 415 12.69 -5.15 9.57
CA PHE A 415 13.51 -4.94 8.37
C PHE A 415 14.52 -3.81 8.56
N THR A 416 14.23 -2.87 9.45
CA THR A 416 15.05 -1.70 9.79
C THR A 416 15.28 -1.61 11.30
N PRO A 417 16.37 -0.97 11.77
CA PRO A 417 16.57 -0.74 13.18
C PRO A 417 15.54 0.27 13.72
N GLN A 418 15.06 0.03 14.95
CA GLN A 418 14.22 0.98 15.66
C GLN A 418 14.93 2.34 15.81
N SER A 419 14.16 3.43 15.69
CA SER A 419 14.67 4.77 15.95
C SER A 419 15.21 4.89 17.37
N PRO A 420 16.50 5.28 17.56
CA PRO A 420 17.12 5.32 18.90
C PRO A 420 16.66 6.49 19.74
N SER A 421 16.47 7.69 19.17
CA SER A 421 16.03 8.89 19.91
C SER A 421 15.38 9.94 18.99
N LEU A 422 14.79 10.97 19.60
CA LEU A 422 14.23 12.12 18.86
C LEU A 422 15.32 13.02 18.26
N GLU A 423 16.49 13.06 18.84
CA GLU A 423 17.60 13.90 18.40
C GLU A 423 18.54 13.20 17.42
N ASP A 424 18.52 11.87 17.42
CA ASP A 424 19.25 11.02 16.46
C ASP A 424 18.35 9.87 16.00
N PRO A 425 17.42 10.14 15.08
CA PRO A 425 16.42 9.16 14.67
C PRO A 425 16.99 8.00 13.83
N PHE A 426 18.21 8.12 13.32
CA PHE A 426 18.86 7.14 12.44
C PHE A 426 20.09 6.45 13.08
N GLY A 427 20.53 6.87 14.26
CA GLY A 427 21.68 6.27 14.95
C GLY A 427 23.03 6.60 14.28
N THR A 428 23.17 7.82 13.78
CA THR A 428 24.35 8.28 13.03
C THR A 428 25.16 9.34 13.76
N ALA A 429 24.74 9.78 14.95
CA ALA A 429 25.40 10.78 15.78
C ALA A 429 26.51 10.21 16.68
#